data_8ca1baf113b82c308e092bf6d407b73c
#
_entry.id   8ca1baf113b82c308e092bf6d407b73c
#
_cell.length_a   1.000
_cell.length_b   1.000
_cell.length_c   1.000
_cell.angle_alpha   90.00
_cell.angle_beta   90.00
_cell.angle_gamma   90.00
#
_symmetry.space_group_name_H-M   'P 1'
#
loop_
_entity.id
_entity.type
_entity.pdbx_description
1 polymer ?
#
loop_
_entity_poly.entity_id
_entity_poly.type
_entity_poly.pdbx_seq_one_letter_code
_entity_poly.pdbx_strand_id
1 'polypeptide(L)'
;MADEIITGLDVGSSHIRIVIGQLVPDGEGKNELNIIGAVSVPAEGVHKGSISSMEDAVSSVSKALERAERMTGMPVNNAWISIAGHNILVQESRGVIGVSRQDGEIKEEDVERVIEAARTVATPSNYEILHVMPKSFTVDGQRGIKDPVGMNGIRLEVDAVIIQTLTSQIKNLTKSIYRTGLEIDDLVFAPLATAEA
;
A
#
# COMPACT_ATOMS: atom_id res chain seq x y z
N MET A 1 12.37 17.98 16.83
CA MET A 1 12.12 17.20 15.59
C MET A 1 10.73 17.60 15.18
N ALA A 2 10.47 17.84 13.89
CA ALA A 2 9.11 18.14 13.45
C ALA A 2 8.29 16.85 13.63
N ASP A 3 7.09 16.99 14.19
CA ASP A 3 6.16 15.87 14.31
C ASP A 3 5.78 15.41 12.92
N GLU A 4 5.96 14.12 12.64
CA GLU A 4 5.65 13.54 11.33
C GLU A 4 4.14 13.33 11.23
N ILE A 5 3.52 13.97 10.24
CA ILE A 5 2.08 13.85 9.96
C ILE A 5 1.87 12.81 8.87
N ILE A 6 1.00 11.85 9.14
CA ILE A 6 0.61 10.81 8.19
C ILE A 6 -0.88 10.97 7.90
N THR A 7 -1.23 11.03 6.62
CA THR A 7 -2.62 11.10 6.18
C THR A 7 -3.00 9.85 5.40
N GLY A 8 -4.11 9.23 5.77
CA GLY A 8 -4.76 8.16 5.03
C GLY A 8 -6.05 8.65 4.38
N LEU A 9 -6.22 8.40 3.08
CA LEU A 9 -7.43 8.72 2.31
C LEU A 9 -8.03 7.45 1.72
N ASP A 10 -9.28 7.17 2.10
CA ASP A 10 -10.10 6.09 1.54
C ASP A 10 -11.13 6.67 0.57
N VAL A 11 -11.03 6.29 -0.70
CA VAL A 11 -11.96 6.69 -1.77
C VAL A 11 -12.97 5.57 -1.99
N GLY A 12 -13.95 5.52 -1.09
CA GLY A 12 -15.00 4.49 -1.11
C GLY A 12 -16.20 4.86 -1.98
N SER A 13 -17.03 3.86 -2.32
CA SER A 13 -18.23 4.05 -3.16
C SER A 13 -19.36 4.78 -2.46
N SER A 14 -19.40 4.80 -1.14
CA SER A 14 -20.43 5.47 -0.34
C SER A 14 -19.90 6.69 0.41
N HIS A 15 -18.64 6.65 0.83
CA HIS A 15 -18.00 7.72 1.59
C HIS A 15 -16.56 7.89 1.19
N ILE A 16 -16.10 9.13 1.17
CA ILE A 16 -14.67 9.48 1.22
C ILE A 16 -14.31 9.66 2.69
N ARG A 17 -13.24 9.02 3.14
CA ARG A 17 -12.76 9.10 4.52
C ARG A 17 -11.32 9.56 4.54
N ILE A 18 -11.01 10.46 5.47
CA ILE A 18 -9.65 10.92 5.73
C ILE A 18 -9.37 10.72 7.21
N VAL A 19 -8.21 10.14 7.49
CA VAL A 19 -7.67 10.02 8.84
C VAL A 19 -6.30 10.68 8.85
N ILE A 20 -6.06 11.55 9.83
CA ILE A 20 -4.78 12.24 10.01
C ILE A 20 -4.21 11.81 11.35
N GLY A 21 -3.00 11.28 11.31
CA GLY A 21 -2.24 10.85 12.47
C GLY A 21 -0.95 11.64 12.62
N GLN A 22 -0.49 11.75 13.83
CA GLN A 22 0.77 12.37 14.23
C GLN A 22 1.64 11.30 14.90
N LEU A 23 2.86 11.10 14.41
CA LEU A 23 3.84 10.24 15.06
C LEU A 23 4.51 11.00 16.18
N VAL A 24 4.36 10.50 17.40
CA VAL A 24 4.94 11.08 18.62
C VAL A 24 5.90 10.06 19.22
N PRO A 25 7.15 10.44 19.56
CA PRO A 25 8.07 9.55 20.26
C PRO A 25 7.52 9.19 21.66
N ASP A 26 7.46 7.90 21.98
CA ASP A 26 6.95 7.40 23.27
C ASP A 26 7.92 7.49 24.45
N GLY A 27 9.10 8.08 24.27
CA GLY A 27 10.16 8.16 25.28
C GLY A 27 10.99 6.89 25.44
N GLU A 28 10.59 5.76 24.88
CA GLU A 28 11.34 4.49 24.82
C GLU A 28 12.03 4.28 23.46
N GLY A 29 11.96 5.28 22.57
CA GLY A 29 12.54 5.24 21.23
C GLY A 29 11.63 4.60 20.18
N LYS A 30 10.37 4.32 20.51
CA LYS A 30 9.31 3.95 19.57
C LYS A 30 8.45 5.16 19.25
N ASN A 31 7.81 5.12 18.10
CA ASN A 31 6.84 6.14 17.72
C ASN A 31 5.42 5.59 17.96
N GLU A 32 4.59 6.39 18.61
CA GLU A 32 3.16 6.15 18.76
C GLU A 32 2.38 7.00 17.76
N LEU A 33 1.40 6.41 17.08
CA LEU A 33 0.54 7.10 16.13
C LEU A 33 -0.70 7.64 16.84
N ASN A 34 -0.76 8.95 17.03
CA ASN A 34 -1.91 9.63 17.63
C ASN A 34 -2.85 10.15 16.53
N ILE A 35 -4.11 9.73 16.53
CA ILE A 35 -5.10 10.22 15.58
C ILE A 35 -5.57 11.62 16.01
N ILE A 36 -5.27 12.62 15.18
CA ILE A 36 -5.59 14.02 15.42
C ILE A 36 -6.79 14.53 14.61
N GLY A 37 -7.22 13.78 13.60
CA GLY A 37 -8.38 14.11 12.78
C GLY A 37 -8.95 12.89 12.07
N ALA A 38 -10.29 12.81 12.00
CA ALA A 38 -11.01 11.81 11.23
C ALA A 38 -12.26 12.44 10.60
N VAL A 39 -12.39 12.31 9.29
CA VAL A 39 -13.48 12.88 8.49
C VAL A 39 -14.12 11.82 7.62
N SER A 40 -15.44 11.88 7.51
CA SER A 40 -16.20 11.09 6.54
C SER A 40 -17.21 11.99 5.85
N VAL A 41 -17.25 11.95 4.51
CA VAL A 41 -18.24 12.66 3.69
C VAL A 41 -18.86 11.70 2.69
N PRO A 42 -20.12 11.91 2.27
CA PRO A 42 -20.72 11.11 1.20
C PRO A 42 -19.88 11.19 -0.07
N ALA A 43 -19.73 10.06 -0.75
CA ALA A 43 -19.02 9.96 -2.02
C ALA A 43 -20.01 10.05 -3.19
N GLU A 44 -19.64 10.84 -4.19
CA GLU A 44 -20.25 10.87 -5.50
C GLU A 44 -19.18 10.57 -6.55
N GLY A 45 -19.57 9.98 -7.69
CA GLY A 45 -18.64 9.67 -8.78
C GLY A 45 -17.76 8.45 -8.57
N VAL A 46 -18.02 7.63 -7.54
CA VAL A 46 -17.33 6.37 -7.27
C VAL A 46 -18.32 5.22 -7.22
N HIS A 47 -18.10 4.18 -7.99
CA HIS A 47 -18.95 2.98 -8.01
C HIS A 47 -18.12 1.71 -7.98
N LYS A 48 -18.39 0.82 -6.99
CA LYS A 48 -17.67 -0.46 -6.78
C LYS A 48 -16.14 -0.31 -6.78
N GLY A 49 -15.64 0.77 -6.17
CA GLY A 49 -14.21 1.09 -6.08
C GLY A 49 -13.59 1.67 -7.35
N SER A 50 -14.38 1.97 -8.38
CA SER A 50 -13.91 2.60 -9.62
C SER A 50 -14.50 3.99 -9.79
N ILE A 51 -13.75 4.91 -10.39
CA ILE A 51 -14.23 6.25 -10.72
C ILE A 51 -15.25 6.14 -11.86
N SER A 52 -16.49 6.54 -11.60
CA SER A 52 -17.59 6.56 -12.57
C SER A 52 -17.88 7.97 -13.11
N SER A 53 -17.58 9.01 -12.33
CA SER A 53 -17.60 10.43 -12.74
C SER A 53 -16.37 11.11 -12.15
N MET A 54 -15.52 11.63 -13.02
CA MET A 54 -14.28 12.30 -12.61
C MET A 54 -14.57 13.58 -11.82
N GLU A 55 -15.52 14.37 -12.26
CA GLU A 55 -15.83 15.66 -11.64
C GLU A 55 -16.47 15.50 -10.26
N ASP A 56 -17.39 14.55 -10.12
CA ASP A 56 -18.05 14.28 -8.84
C ASP A 56 -17.06 13.68 -7.83
N ALA A 57 -16.18 12.78 -8.29
CA ALA A 57 -15.14 12.22 -7.44
C ALA A 57 -14.17 13.29 -6.93
N VAL A 58 -13.68 14.16 -7.82
CA VAL A 58 -12.82 15.31 -7.44
C VAL A 58 -13.54 16.21 -6.43
N SER A 59 -14.83 16.57 -6.69
CA SER A 59 -15.62 17.38 -5.76
C SER A 59 -15.76 16.73 -4.38
N SER A 60 -16.01 15.40 -4.35
CA SER A 60 -16.17 14.66 -3.09
C SER A 60 -14.86 14.59 -2.29
N VAL A 61 -13.73 14.34 -2.97
CA VAL A 61 -12.40 14.36 -2.33
C VAL A 61 -12.06 15.76 -1.83
N SER A 62 -12.27 16.81 -2.62
CA SER A 62 -12.02 18.20 -2.20
C SER A 62 -12.82 18.58 -0.96
N LYS A 63 -14.11 18.21 -0.89
CA LYS A 63 -14.94 18.43 0.31
C LYS A 63 -14.39 17.72 1.56
N ALA A 64 -13.86 16.51 1.37
CA ALA A 64 -13.25 15.76 2.47
C ALA A 64 -11.96 16.44 2.96
N LEU A 65 -11.10 16.86 2.04
CA LEU A 65 -9.85 17.59 2.35
C LEU A 65 -10.13 18.89 3.09
N GLU A 66 -11.00 19.77 2.55
CA GLU A 66 -11.37 21.03 3.21
C GLU A 66 -11.91 20.81 4.63
N ARG A 67 -12.66 19.71 4.84
CA ARG A 67 -13.20 19.40 6.16
C ARG A 67 -12.11 18.89 7.11
N ALA A 68 -11.16 18.10 6.62
CA ALA A 68 -10.02 17.60 7.38
C ALA A 68 -9.09 18.74 7.80
N GLU A 69 -8.76 19.63 6.87
CA GLU A 69 -7.93 20.82 7.14
C GLU A 69 -8.58 21.78 8.13
N ARG A 70 -9.89 22.01 8.02
CA ARG A 70 -10.63 22.81 9.03
C ARG A 70 -10.68 22.17 10.40
N MET A 71 -10.71 20.83 10.48
CA MET A 71 -10.74 20.11 11.75
C MET A 71 -9.39 20.17 12.47
N THR A 72 -8.30 19.98 11.73
CA THR A 72 -6.93 19.92 12.30
C THR A 72 -6.23 21.28 12.34
N GLY A 73 -6.70 22.25 11.56
CA GLY A 73 -6.04 23.56 11.39
C GLY A 73 -4.75 23.48 10.55
N MET A 74 -4.49 22.35 9.90
CA MET A 74 -3.28 22.11 9.10
C MET A 74 -3.63 21.76 7.65
N PRO A 75 -2.81 22.17 6.65
CA PRO A 75 -2.99 21.76 5.28
C PRO A 75 -2.68 20.26 5.12
N VAL A 76 -3.41 19.59 4.23
CA VAL A 76 -3.16 18.20 3.83
C VAL A 76 -2.52 18.21 2.44
N ASN A 77 -1.21 18.03 2.38
CA ASN A 77 -0.45 18.12 1.13
C ASN A 77 -0.28 16.76 0.45
N ASN A 78 -0.19 15.68 1.21
CA ASN A 78 0.04 14.33 0.72
C ASN A 78 -0.74 13.30 1.55
N ALA A 79 -0.99 12.14 0.96
CA ALA A 79 -1.68 11.04 1.63
C ALA A 79 -1.35 9.67 1.04
N TRP A 80 -1.48 8.64 1.88
CA TRP A 80 -1.58 7.24 1.49
C TRP A 80 -3.01 6.97 1.05
N ILE A 81 -3.19 6.39 -0.14
CA ILE A 81 -4.50 6.23 -0.76
C ILE A 81 -4.92 4.77 -0.74
N SER A 82 -6.08 4.47 -0.16
CA SER A 82 -6.63 3.12 -0.24
C SER A 82 -7.17 2.82 -1.63
N ILE A 83 -6.93 1.61 -2.12
CA ILE A 83 -7.51 1.08 -3.33
C ILE A 83 -8.25 -0.22 -3.03
N ALA A 84 -9.49 -0.32 -3.49
CA ALA A 84 -10.34 -1.50 -3.38
C ALA A 84 -11.22 -1.61 -4.63
N GLY A 85 -11.94 -2.69 -4.76
CA GLY A 85 -12.91 -2.87 -5.84
C GLY A 85 -12.95 -4.29 -6.38
N HIS A 86 -13.80 -4.51 -7.37
CA HIS A 86 -14.02 -5.83 -7.98
C HIS A 86 -12.97 -6.23 -9.02
N ASN A 87 -12.09 -5.31 -9.40
CA ASN A 87 -11.03 -5.53 -10.40
C ASN A 87 -9.68 -5.94 -9.77
N ILE A 88 -9.71 -6.36 -8.52
CA ILE A 88 -8.51 -6.87 -7.85
C ILE A 88 -8.33 -8.35 -8.22
N LEU A 89 -7.15 -8.67 -8.73
CA LEU A 89 -6.70 -10.05 -8.93
C LEU A 89 -5.68 -10.40 -7.85
N VAL A 90 -5.85 -11.56 -7.27
CA VAL A 90 -4.91 -12.11 -6.28
C VAL A 90 -4.43 -13.46 -6.81
N GLN A 91 -3.13 -13.63 -6.93
CA GLN A 91 -2.53 -14.88 -7.38
C GLN A 91 -1.29 -15.22 -6.54
N GLU A 92 -1.04 -16.51 -6.39
CA GLU A 92 0.18 -17.00 -5.78
C GLU A 92 1.32 -17.02 -6.79
N SER A 93 2.52 -16.69 -6.34
CA SER A 93 3.75 -16.73 -7.11
C SER A 93 4.88 -17.27 -6.28
N ARG A 94 5.88 -17.81 -6.95
CA ARG A 94 7.12 -18.27 -6.31
C ARG A 94 8.31 -17.60 -6.96
N GLY A 95 9.14 -16.95 -6.14
CA GLY A 95 10.46 -16.49 -6.52
C GLY A 95 11.54 -17.49 -6.11
N VAL A 96 12.59 -17.59 -6.88
CA VAL A 96 13.75 -18.45 -6.58
C VAL A 96 15.02 -17.75 -7.01
N ILE A 97 16.00 -17.70 -6.12
CA ILE A 97 17.35 -17.19 -6.43
C ILE A 97 18.43 -18.10 -5.88
N GLY A 98 19.65 -17.99 -6.43
CA GLY A 98 20.87 -18.50 -5.82
C GLY A 98 21.50 -17.44 -4.93
N VAL A 99 21.96 -17.84 -3.75
CA VAL A 99 22.79 -17.03 -2.87
C VAL A 99 24.24 -17.19 -3.34
N SER A 100 24.83 -16.11 -3.89
CA SER A 100 26.12 -16.17 -4.61
C SER A 100 27.33 -15.80 -3.74
N ARG A 101 27.14 -15.69 -2.42
CA ARG A 101 28.23 -15.29 -1.50
C ARG A 101 29.09 -16.47 -1.07
N GLN A 102 30.36 -16.21 -0.84
CA GLN A 102 31.31 -17.25 -0.39
C GLN A 102 31.01 -17.80 1.02
N ASP A 103 30.40 -16.96 1.89
CA ASP A 103 29.97 -17.30 3.23
C ASP A 103 28.62 -18.00 3.27
N GLY A 104 27.83 -17.92 2.16
CA GLY A 104 26.49 -18.51 2.07
C GLY A 104 25.46 -17.83 2.98
N GLU A 105 25.78 -16.72 3.66
CA GLU A 105 24.86 -16.00 4.53
C GLU A 105 23.84 -15.19 3.71
N ILE A 106 22.55 -15.40 3.98
CA ILE A 106 21.45 -14.67 3.36
C ILE A 106 21.33 -13.29 4.00
N LYS A 107 21.29 -12.24 3.18
CA LYS A 107 21.13 -10.85 3.62
C LYS A 107 19.81 -10.26 3.10
N GLU A 108 19.47 -9.08 3.59
CA GLU A 108 18.27 -8.34 3.16
C GLU A 108 18.21 -8.17 1.64
N GLU A 109 19.35 -7.87 0.97
CA GLU A 109 19.44 -7.78 -0.48
C GLU A 109 19.02 -9.06 -1.22
N ASP A 110 19.29 -10.25 -0.63
CA ASP A 110 18.88 -11.54 -1.21
C ASP A 110 17.37 -11.73 -1.03
N VAL A 111 16.81 -11.26 0.09
CA VAL A 111 15.37 -11.28 0.34
C VAL A 111 14.65 -10.35 -0.65
N GLU A 112 15.15 -9.14 -0.87
CA GLU A 112 14.61 -8.24 -1.89
C GLU A 112 14.66 -8.85 -3.30
N ARG A 113 15.79 -9.47 -3.67
CA ARG A 113 15.96 -10.14 -4.96
C ARG A 113 15.01 -11.31 -5.17
N VAL A 114 14.75 -12.12 -4.15
CA VAL A 114 13.83 -13.26 -4.29
C VAL A 114 12.38 -12.80 -4.35
N ILE A 115 12.04 -11.72 -3.66
CA ILE A 115 10.70 -11.08 -3.78
C ILE A 115 10.52 -10.48 -5.19
N GLU A 116 11.54 -9.81 -5.72
CA GLU A 116 11.49 -9.29 -7.10
C GLU A 116 11.42 -10.42 -8.14
N ALA A 117 12.08 -11.55 -7.90
CA ALA A 117 11.94 -12.74 -8.74
C ALA A 117 10.48 -13.29 -8.73
N ALA A 118 9.80 -13.22 -7.59
CA ALA A 118 8.37 -13.60 -7.50
C ALA A 118 7.46 -12.63 -8.28
N ARG A 119 7.88 -11.38 -8.48
CA ARG A 119 7.15 -10.38 -9.26
C ARG A 119 7.05 -10.73 -10.76
N THR A 120 7.94 -11.58 -11.25
CA THR A 120 7.97 -12.04 -12.66
C THR A 120 6.87 -13.04 -12.95
N VAL A 121 5.64 -12.70 -12.59
CA VAL A 121 4.44 -13.48 -12.87
C VAL A 121 3.76 -12.96 -14.14
N ALA A 122 3.06 -13.85 -14.84
CA ALA A 122 2.28 -13.45 -16.02
C ALA A 122 1.15 -12.50 -15.61
N THR A 123 1.42 -11.20 -15.72
CA THR A 123 0.43 -10.14 -15.48
C THR A 123 -0.29 -9.82 -16.79
N PRO A 124 -1.63 -9.81 -16.83
CA PRO A 124 -2.35 -9.37 -18.01
C PRO A 124 -1.95 -7.94 -18.42
N SER A 125 -1.88 -7.64 -19.70
CA SER A 125 -1.34 -6.37 -20.24
C SER A 125 -2.07 -5.11 -19.75
N ASN A 126 -3.28 -5.25 -19.23
CA ASN A 126 -4.10 -4.16 -18.69
C ASN A 126 -4.15 -4.15 -17.15
N TYR A 127 -3.30 -4.94 -16.48
CA TYR A 127 -3.16 -4.96 -15.03
C TYR A 127 -1.76 -4.47 -14.61
N GLU A 128 -1.67 -3.94 -13.41
CA GLU A 128 -0.43 -3.56 -12.72
C GLU A 128 -0.38 -4.23 -11.36
N ILE A 129 0.83 -4.59 -10.93
CA ILE A 129 1.07 -5.14 -9.59
C ILE A 129 0.99 -3.99 -8.59
N LEU A 130 0.07 -4.12 -7.64
CA LEU A 130 -0.11 -3.21 -6.54
C LEU A 130 0.78 -3.59 -5.35
N HIS A 131 0.75 -4.87 -4.95
CA HIS A 131 1.58 -5.39 -3.87
C HIS A 131 2.14 -6.77 -4.18
N VAL A 132 3.32 -7.04 -3.62
CA VAL A 132 3.93 -8.37 -3.54
C VAL A 132 4.13 -8.70 -2.06
N MET A 133 3.43 -9.70 -1.57
CA MET A 133 3.42 -10.06 -0.15
C MET A 133 4.09 -11.42 0.06
N PRO A 134 5.26 -11.50 0.69
CA PRO A 134 5.86 -12.78 1.06
C PRO A 134 5.00 -13.49 2.11
N LYS A 135 4.69 -14.77 1.88
CA LYS A 135 3.98 -15.66 2.84
C LYS A 135 4.97 -16.43 3.71
N SER A 136 5.97 -17.00 3.06
CA SER A 136 7.02 -17.79 3.71
C SER A 136 8.21 -17.94 2.78
N PHE A 137 9.36 -18.21 3.38
CA PHE A 137 10.58 -18.50 2.65
C PHE A 137 10.95 -19.99 2.79
N THR A 138 11.79 -20.45 1.84
CA THR A 138 12.39 -21.78 1.85
C THR A 138 13.88 -21.63 1.59
N VAL A 139 14.72 -22.17 2.47
CA VAL A 139 16.19 -22.19 2.34
C VAL A 139 16.64 -23.62 2.17
N ASP A 140 17.29 -23.94 1.05
CA ASP A 140 17.80 -25.29 0.71
C ASP A 140 16.77 -26.41 0.95
N GLY A 141 15.48 -26.13 0.67
CA GLY A 141 14.38 -27.08 0.85
C GLY A 141 13.70 -27.05 2.22
N GLN A 142 14.25 -26.35 3.22
CA GLN A 142 13.61 -26.12 4.51
C GLN A 142 12.51 -25.05 4.35
N ARG A 143 11.25 -25.45 4.48
CA ARG A 143 10.07 -24.62 4.25
C ARG A 143 9.59 -23.92 5.54
N GLY A 144 8.74 -22.89 5.36
CA GLY A 144 8.01 -22.24 6.46
C GLY A 144 8.84 -21.25 7.26
N ILE A 145 9.93 -20.76 6.70
CA ILE A 145 10.79 -19.76 7.31
C ILE A 145 10.10 -18.41 7.17
N LYS A 146 9.98 -17.67 8.28
CA LYS A 146 9.37 -16.31 8.30
C LYS A 146 10.39 -15.24 7.93
N ASP A 147 11.60 -15.36 8.45
CA ASP A 147 12.71 -14.46 8.18
C ASP A 147 13.97 -15.27 7.90
N PRO A 148 14.50 -15.26 6.68
CA PRO A 148 15.70 -16.00 6.31
C PRO A 148 17.00 -15.21 6.52
N VAL A 149 16.95 -13.93 6.91
CA VAL A 149 18.15 -13.09 7.10
C VAL A 149 19.06 -13.68 8.18
N GLY A 150 20.36 -13.79 7.90
CA GLY A 150 21.35 -14.39 8.78
C GLY A 150 21.41 -15.92 8.73
N MET A 151 20.52 -16.60 7.98
CA MET A 151 20.63 -18.04 7.74
C MET A 151 21.67 -18.32 6.65
N ASN A 152 22.28 -19.52 6.70
CA ASN A 152 23.16 -19.99 5.63
C ASN A 152 22.39 -20.88 4.66
N GLY A 153 22.60 -20.65 3.37
CA GLY A 153 22.00 -21.44 2.30
C GLY A 153 22.51 -21.06 0.92
N ILE A 154 22.31 -21.96 -0.03
CA ILE A 154 22.73 -21.75 -1.43
C ILE A 154 21.52 -21.31 -2.27
N ARG A 155 20.32 -21.76 -1.89
CA ARG A 155 19.08 -21.51 -2.63
C ARG A 155 18.03 -20.90 -1.69
N LEU A 156 17.58 -19.70 -2.05
CA LEU A 156 16.49 -19.01 -1.39
C LEU A 156 15.26 -18.97 -2.30
N GLU A 157 14.11 -19.37 -1.75
CA GLU A 157 12.82 -19.32 -2.42
C GLU A 157 11.83 -18.52 -1.55
N VAL A 158 10.87 -17.85 -2.19
CA VAL A 158 9.74 -17.21 -1.53
C VAL A 158 8.44 -17.67 -2.15
N ASP A 159 7.49 -18.07 -1.34
CA ASP A 159 6.09 -18.17 -1.73
C ASP A 159 5.42 -16.82 -1.41
N ALA A 160 4.86 -16.16 -2.42
CA ALA A 160 4.30 -14.82 -2.30
C ALA A 160 2.89 -14.74 -2.86
N VAL A 161 2.13 -13.76 -2.37
CA VAL A 161 0.84 -13.33 -2.95
C VAL A 161 1.07 -12.06 -3.73
N ILE A 162 0.65 -12.06 -4.99
CA ILE A 162 0.68 -10.89 -5.88
C ILE A 162 -0.73 -10.31 -5.95
N ILE A 163 -0.87 -9.05 -5.56
CA ILE A 163 -2.12 -8.28 -5.67
C ILE A 163 -1.99 -7.35 -6.86
N GLN A 164 -2.94 -7.47 -7.80
CA GLN A 164 -2.95 -6.72 -9.06
C GLN A 164 -4.29 -6.02 -9.24
N THR A 165 -4.30 -4.92 -9.98
CA THR A 165 -5.52 -4.23 -10.35
C THR A 165 -5.43 -3.67 -11.77
N LEU A 166 -6.56 -3.25 -12.34
CA LEU A 166 -6.58 -2.64 -13.66
C LEU A 166 -5.75 -1.33 -13.68
N THR A 167 -4.85 -1.20 -14.65
CA THR A 167 -4.10 0.04 -14.92
C THR A 167 -5.02 1.26 -15.03
N SER A 168 -6.19 1.10 -15.67
CA SER A 168 -7.17 2.17 -15.82
C SER A 168 -7.76 2.60 -14.47
N GLN A 169 -7.95 1.67 -13.52
CA GLN A 169 -8.44 1.98 -12.18
C GLN A 169 -7.42 2.83 -11.41
N ILE A 170 -6.15 2.42 -11.43
CA ILE A 170 -5.05 3.21 -10.82
C ILE A 170 -5.02 4.61 -11.43
N LYS A 171 -4.95 4.70 -12.77
CA LYS A 171 -4.86 5.99 -13.48
C LYS A 171 -6.04 6.91 -13.21
N ASN A 172 -7.26 6.40 -13.17
CA ASN A 172 -8.44 7.22 -12.90
C ASN A 172 -8.48 7.69 -11.45
N LEU A 173 -8.15 6.80 -10.50
CA LEU A 173 -8.09 7.15 -9.09
C LEU A 173 -7.01 8.23 -8.84
N THR A 174 -5.78 7.99 -9.26
CA THR A 174 -4.67 8.93 -9.07
C THR A 174 -4.93 10.27 -9.76
N LYS A 175 -5.49 10.26 -10.97
CA LYS A 175 -5.87 11.47 -11.68
C LYS A 175 -6.94 12.28 -10.92
N SER A 176 -7.93 11.62 -10.31
CA SER A 176 -8.95 12.31 -9.53
C SER A 176 -8.37 13.00 -8.30
N ILE A 177 -7.37 12.36 -7.66
CA ILE A 177 -6.69 12.89 -6.48
C ILE A 177 -5.75 14.04 -6.85
N TYR A 178 -4.89 13.88 -7.85
CA TYR A 178 -4.01 14.96 -8.30
C TYR A 178 -4.76 16.22 -8.74
N ARG A 179 -5.97 16.09 -9.26
CA ARG A 179 -6.83 17.26 -9.61
C ARG A 179 -7.32 18.05 -8.40
N THR A 180 -7.25 17.50 -7.19
CA THR A 180 -7.53 18.25 -5.94
C THR A 180 -6.32 18.99 -5.40
N GLY A 181 -5.14 18.82 -5.99
CA GLY A 181 -3.87 19.36 -5.51
C GLY A 181 -3.16 18.48 -4.47
N LEU A 182 -3.76 17.34 -4.09
CA LEU A 182 -3.16 16.39 -3.15
C LEU A 182 -2.10 15.54 -3.85
N GLU A 183 -0.95 15.37 -3.23
CA GLU A 183 0.09 14.42 -3.64
C GLU A 183 -0.19 13.03 -3.07
N ILE A 184 0.26 12.01 -3.76
CA ILE A 184 0.07 10.61 -3.37
C ILE A 184 1.42 10.06 -2.91
N ASP A 185 1.50 9.64 -1.64
CA ASP A 185 2.68 8.96 -1.10
C ASP A 185 2.77 7.55 -1.67
N ASP A 186 1.67 6.77 -1.57
CA ASP A 186 1.58 5.44 -2.15
C ASP A 186 0.11 4.97 -2.23
N LEU A 187 -0.11 3.86 -2.95
CA LEU A 187 -1.39 3.18 -3.06
C LEU A 187 -1.38 1.91 -2.20
N VAL A 188 -2.36 1.78 -1.33
CA VAL A 188 -2.46 0.63 -0.42
C VAL A 188 -3.74 -0.15 -0.68
N PHE A 189 -3.64 -1.46 -0.82
CA PHE A 189 -4.82 -2.33 -0.90
C PHE A 189 -5.62 -2.26 0.40
N ALA A 190 -6.85 -1.75 0.35
CA ALA A 190 -7.66 -1.43 1.53
C ALA A 190 -7.81 -2.60 2.55
N PRO A 191 -7.98 -3.88 2.14
CA PRO A 191 -8.00 -4.99 3.07
C PRO A 191 -6.71 -5.18 3.87
N LEU A 192 -5.52 -4.85 3.30
CA LEU A 192 -4.27 -4.88 4.04
C LEU A 192 -4.24 -3.82 5.14
N ALA A 193 -4.56 -2.58 4.77
CA ALA A 193 -4.64 -1.50 5.76
C ALA A 193 -5.63 -1.83 6.90
N THR A 194 -6.75 -2.49 6.57
CA THR A 194 -7.75 -2.92 7.57
C THR A 194 -7.24 -4.06 8.46
N ALA A 195 -6.36 -4.91 7.93
CA ALA A 195 -5.82 -6.04 8.70
C ALA A 195 -4.73 -5.60 9.70
N GLU A 196 -4.07 -4.47 9.43
CA GLU A 196 -3.03 -3.88 10.31
C GLU A 196 -3.61 -2.94 11.38
N ALA A 197 -4.86 -2.47 11.23
CA ALA A 197 -5.56 -1.58 12.16
C ALA A 197 -6.24 -2.39 13.30
#